data_fbd3399158f159773078cc2f8a91e385
#
_entry.id   fbd3399158f159773078cc2f8a91e385
#
_cell.length_a   1.000
_cell.length_b   1.000
_cell.length_c   1.000
_cell.angle_alpha   90.00
_cell.angle_beta   90.00
_cell.angle_gamma   90.00
#
_symmetry.space_group_name_H-M   'P 1'
#
loop_
_entity.id
_entity.type
_entity.pdbx_description
1 polymer ?
#
loop_
_entity_poly.entity_id
_entity_poly.type
_entity_poly.pdbx_seq_one_letter_code
_entity_poly.pdbx_strand_id
1 'polypeptide(L)'
;MDMIDEIKKWKKEKNAVILAHYYVNPEVQQIADYIGDSFYLSKVAVGLKEQTIVFCGVAFMGESAKILNPDKTVLMPDKSADCAMAHMADAQTIQKMRDTYEDLAVVCYINSTAELKRHSDVCVTSANAVQIVKALPNKHIFFIPDKNLARYVAEQMPEKEFVFNQGYCPVHEHMKLREVKRVKELHPEAEILTHPECPEAICEISDYIGSTDRKSV
;
A
#
# COMPACT_ATOMS: atom_id res chain seq x y z
N MET A 1 27.54 25.55 1.48
CA MET A 1 26.32 25.16 2.21
C MET A 1 26.10 23.71 1.86
N ASP A 2 25.96 22.85 2.82
CA ASP A 2 25.69 21.43 2.58
C ASP A 2 24.29 21.29 1.94
N MET A 3 24.10 20.27 1.11
CA MET A 3 22.82 19.97 0.43
C MET A 3 21.68 19.83 1.44
N ILE A 4 21.94 19.21 2.58
CA ILE A 4 20.96 19.04 3.67
C ILE A 4 20.52 20.41 4.23
N ASP A 5 21.46 21.33 4.43
CA ASP A 5 21.15 22.66 4.91
C ASP A 5 20.33 23.48 3.90
N GLU A 6 20.61 23.30 2.61
CA GLU A 6 19.85 23.92 1.55
C GLU A 6 18.40 23.41 1.50
N ILE A 7 18.21 22.08 1.60
CA ILE A 7 16.88 21.47 1.67
C ILE A 7 16.11 21.99 2.89
N LYS A 8 16.72 22.05 4.06
CA LYS A 8 16.09 22.59 5.28
C LYS A 8 15.67 24.06 5.12
N LYS A 9 16.49 24.87 4.44
CA LYS A 9 16.17 26.26 4.11
C LYS A 9 14.95 26.32 3.19
N TRP A 10 14.95 25.61 2.06
CA TRP A 10 13.84 25.58 1.11
C TRP A 10 12.54 25.08 1.75
N LYS A 11 12.64 24.03 2.57
CA LYS A 11 11.49 23.50 3.31
C LYS A 11 10.81 24.58 4.16
N LYS A 12 11.58 25.38 4.89
CA LYS A 12 11.06 26.46 5.71
C LYS A 12 10.46 27.61 4.86
N GLU A 13 11.18 28.04 3.80
CA GLU A 13 10.74 29.12 2.92
C GLU A 13 9.47 28.79 2.14
N LYS A 14 9.29 27.52 1.77
CA LYS A 14 8.13 27.04 1.00
C LYS A 14 6.99 26.51 1.87
N ASN A 15 7.09 26.63 3.19
CA ASN A 15 6.12 26.03 4.13
C ASN A 15 5.85 24.55 3.73
N ALA A 16 6.93 23.78 3.61
CA ALA A 16 6.90 22.42 3.10
C ALA A 16 7.27 21.39 4.18
N VAL A 17 6.69 20.20 4.06
CA VAL A 17 6.97 19.03 4.87
C VAL A 17 7.42 17.89 3.96
N ILE A 18 8.35 17.05 4.42
CA ILE A 18 8.85 15.89 3.69
C ILE A 18 8.31 14.62 4.35
N LEU A 19 7.54 13.85 3.58
CA LEU A 19 7.07 12.52 3.95
C LEU A 19 7.89 11.48 3.20
N ALA A 20 8.45 10.49 3.88
CA ALA A 20 9.26 9.44 3.27
C ALA A 20 8.74 8.05 3.60
N HIS A 21 8.57 7.22 2.58
CA HIS A 21 8.25 5.81 2.77
C HIS A 21 9.47 5.03 3.28
N TYR A 22 9.25 3.98 4.08
CA TYR A 22 10.34 3.11 4.60
C TYR A 22 11.28 2.55 3.51
N TYR A 23 10.84 2.44 2.26
CA TYR A 23 11.63 1.84 1.17
C TYR A 23 12.52 2.82 0.40
N VAL A 24 12.49 4.11 0.73
CA VAL A 24 13.43 5.07 0.13
C VAL A 24 14.80 4.96 0.78
N ASN A 25 15.83 5.47 0.10
CA ASN A 25 17.21 5.42 0.58
C ASN A 25 17.36 6.10 1.95
N PRO A 26 18.28 5.60 2.81
CA PRO A 26 18.50 6.14 4.16
C PRO A 26 18.78 7.64 4.19
N GLU A 27 19.48 8.18 3.19
CA GLU A 27 19.80 9.60 3.09
C GLU A 27 18.53 10.45 2.92
N VAL A 28 17.53 9.93 2.19
CA VAL A 28 16.22 10.60 2.04
C VAL A 28 15.43 10.53 3.34
N GLN A 29 15.49 9.39 4.05
CA GLN A 29 14.84 9.24 5.35
C GLN A 29 15.40 10.22 6.40
N GLN A 30 16.71 10.48 6.37
CA GLN A 30 17.38 11.40 7.30
C GLN A 30 16.89 12.85 7.23
N ILE A 31 16.38 13.28 6.08
CA ILE A 31 15.87 14.66 5.88
C ILE A 31 14.35 14.75 6.00
N ALA A 32 13.66 13.60 6.11
CA ALA A 32 12.21 13.53 6.21
C ALA A 32 11.70 13.99 7.58
N ASP A 33 10.53 14.60 7.61
CA ASP A 33 9.83 14.95 8.85
C ASP A 33 9.05 13.77 9.42
N TYR A 34 8.54 12.93 8.51
CA TYR A 34 7.80 11.71 8.87
C TYR A 34 8.23 10.57 7.99
N ILE A 35 8.44 9.42 8.60
CA ILE A 35 8.82 8.16 7.94
C ILE A 35 7.80 7.11 8.34
N GLY A 36 7.30 6.34 7.37
CA GLY A 36 6.31 5.30 7.64
C GLY A 36 5.87 4.52 6.42
N ASP A 37 4.87 3.69 6.61
CA ASP A 37 4.17 2.99 5.54
C ASP A 37 3.11 3.88 4.86
N SER A 38 2.45 3.35 3.83
CA SER A 38 1.43 4.08 3.07
C SER A 38 0.25 4.54 3.94
N PHE A 39 -0.15 3.73 4.94
CA PHE A 39 -1.28 4.06 5.81
C PHE A 39 -0.93 5.18 6.79
N TYR A 40 0.19 5.03 7.48
CA TYR A 40 0.68 6.02 8.42
C TYR A 40 0.88 7.39 7.74
N LEU A 41 1.58 7.41 6.59
CA LEU A 41 1.84 8.64 5.86
C LEU A 41 0.56 9.30 5.32
N SER A 42 -0.44 8.52 4.91
CA SER A 42 -1.74 9.05 4.51
C SER A 42 -2.46 9.73 5.68
N LYS A 43 -2.43 9.14 6.88
CA LYS A 43 -2.99 9.73 8.09
C LYS A 43 -2.28 11.01 8.49
N VAL A 44 -0.95 11.00 8.46
CA VAL A 44 -0.13 12.20 8.73
C VAL A 44 -0.49 13.31 7.77
N ALA A 45 -0.55 13.02 6.47
CA ALA A 45 -0.80 14.01 5.42
C ALA A 45 -2.10 14.82 5.65
N VAL A 46 -3.15 14.19 6.18
CA VAL A 46 -4.42 14.86 6.49
C VAL A 46 -4.28 15.90 7.61
N GLY A 47 -3.44 15.61 8.60
CA GLY A 47 -3.27 16.48 9.79
C GLY A 47 -2.27 17.62 9.62
N LEU A 48 -1.55 17.68 8.49
CA LEU A 48 -0.50 18.68 8.26
C LEU A 48 -1.06 20.09 8.07
N LYS A 49 -0.34 21.08 8.62
CA LYS A 49 -0.64 22.51 8.44
C LYS A 49 0.10 23.11 7.24
N GLU A 50 1.16 22.48 6.81
CA GLU A 50 2.01 22.88 5.69
C GLU A 50 1.22 22.85 4.39
N GLN A 51 1.48 23.82 3.51
CA GLN A 51 0.81 23.94 2.22
C GLN A 51 1.45 23.05 1.13
N THR A 52 2.70 22.67 1.33
CA THR A 52 3.44 21.84 0.38
C THR A 52 3.88 20.54 1.03
N ILE A 53 3.51 19.42 0.43
CA ILE A 53 3.96 18.09 0.82
C ILE A 53 4.94 17.59 -0.24
N VAL A 54 6.19 17.33 0.16
CA VAL A 54 7.15 16.61 -0.67
C VAL A 54 7.05 15.13 -0.29
N PHE A 55 6.50 14.31 -1.19
CA PHE A 55 6.27 12.89 -0.93
C PHE A 55 7.37 12.04 -1.58
N CYS A 56 8.27 11.51 -0.75
CA CYS A 56 9.33 10.59 -1.17
C CYS A 56 8.82 9.16 -1.07
N GLY A 57 8.35 8.62 -2.17
CA GLY A 57 7.74 7.31 -2.32
C GLY A 57 7.33 7.08 -3.77
N VAL A 58 6.43 6.15 -4.02
CA VAL A 58 5.93 5.84 -5.37
C VAL A 58 4.68 6.64 -5.74
N ALA A 59 4.38 6.75 -7.03
CA ALA A 59 3.37 7.63 -7.62
C ALA A 59 2.00 7.54 -6.91
N PHE A 60 1.46 6.35 -6.69
CA PHE A 60 0.14 6.17 -6.06
C PHE A 60 0.04 6.76 -4.63
N MET A 61 1.18 6.87 -3.91
CA MET A 61 1.22 7.49 -2.57
C MET A 61 1.05 9.00 -2.66
N GLY A 62 1.76 9.63 -3.61
CA GLY A 62 1.60 11.06 -3.90
C GLY A 62 0.19 11.40 -4.38
N GLU A 63 -0.40 10.57 -5.25
CA GLU A 63 -1.80 10.68 -5.67
C GLU A 63 -2.76 10.58 -4.49
N SER A 64 -2.56 9.61 -3.60
CA SER A 64 -3.37 9.44 -2.39
C SER A 64 -3.26 10.66 -1.46
N ALA A 65 -2.05 11.17 -1.25
CA ALA A 65 -1.83 12.39 -0.46
C ALA A 65 -2.55 13.59 -1.09
N LYS A 66 -2.57 13.70 -2.43
CA LYS A 66 -3.28 14.78 -3.15
C LYS A 66 -4.79 14.63 -3.06
N ILE A 67 -5.33 13.42 -3.19
CA ILE A 67 -6.77 13.15 -3.04
C ILE A 67 -7.26 13.56 -1.65
N LEU A 68 -6.49 13.23 -0.61
CA LEU A 68 -6.81 13.56 0.78
C LEU A 68 -6.59 15.03 1.14
N ASN A 69 -5.81 15.77 0.34
CA ASN A 69 -5.47 17.18 0.56
C ASN A 69 -5.61 17.99 -0.74
N PRO A 70 -6.84 18.19 -1.25
CA PRO A 70 -7.05 18.82 -2.55
C PRO A 70 -6.52 20.25 -2.66
N ASP A 71 -6.45 20.98 -1.55
CA ASP A 71 -5.98 22.36 -1.52
C ASP A 71 -4.45 22.48 -1.38
N LYS A 72 -3.74 21.40 -1.07
CA LYS A 72 -2.28 21.42 -0.90
C LYS A 72 -1.54 21.10 -2.20
N THR A 73 -0.32 21.58 -2.30
CA THR A 73 0.62 21.16 -3.35
C THR A 73 1.32 19.87 -2.90
N VAL A 74 1.22 18.81 -3.72
CA VAL A 74 1.96 17.56 -3.49
C VAL A 74 3.00 17.41 -4.60
N LEU A 75 4.26 17.31 -4.20
CA LEU A 75 5.41 17.17 -5.08
C LEU A 75 6.02 15.78 -4.93
N MET A 76 6.28 15.12 -6.05
CA MET A 76 7.04 13.88 -6.13
C MET A 76 8.43 14.20 -6.68
N PRO A 77 9.52 13.97 -5.91
CA PRO A 77 10.89 14.29 -6.36
C PRO A 77 11.33 13.48 -7.58
N ASP A 78 10.88 12.24 -7.69
CA ASP A 78 11.18 11.33 -8.79
C ASP A 78 9.89 10.92 -9.50
N LYS A 79 9.76 11.32 -10.77
CA LYS A 79 8.61 10.97 -11.62
C LYS A 79 8.62 9.51 -12.07
N SER A 80 9.75 8.84 -12.00
CA SER A 80 9.89 7.43 -12.39
C SER A 80 9.58 6.47 -11.24
N ALA A 81 9.46 6.97 -10.01
CA ALA A 81 9.14 6.17 -8.84
C ALA A 81 7.69 5.68 -8.92
N ASP A 82 7.52 4.43 -9.30
CA ASP A 82 6.21 3.81 -9.53
C ASP A 82 6.15 2.39 -8.98
N CYS A 83 4.92 1.85 -8.91
CA CYS A 83 4.64 0.49 -8.47
C CYS A 83 3.98 -0.27 -9.61
N ALA A 84 4.64 -1.31 -10.13
CA ALA A 84 4.10 -2.12 -11.22
C ALA A 84 2.71 -2.71 -10.90
N MET A 85 2.46 -3.11 -9.65
CA MET A 85 1.18 -3.63 -9.21
C MET A 85 0.04 -2.60 -9.37
N ALA A 86 0.32 -1.30 -9.23
CA ALA A 86 -0.70 -0.25 -9.33
C ALA A 86 -1.39 -0.20 -10.71
N HIS A 87 -0.77 -0.80 -11.73
CA HIS A 87 -1.27 -0.87 -13.10
C HIS A 87 -1.82 -2.25 -13.49
N MET A 88 -1.96 -3.18 -12.53
CA MET A 88 -2.42 -4.56 -12.81
C MET A 88 -3.95 -4.73 -12.65
N ALA A 89 -4.70 -3.66 -12.71
CA ALA A 89 -6.16 -3.65 -12.85
C ALA A 89 -6.56 -2.52 -13.80
N ASP A 90 -7.79 -2.55 -14.31
CA ASP A 90 -8.32 -1.54 -15.22
C ASP A 90 -9.81 -1.26 -14.97
N ALA A 91 -10.26 -0.07 -15.39
CA ALA A 91 -11.63 0.40 -15.20
C ALA A 91 -12.67 -0.44 -16.00
N GLN A 92 -12.28 -1.02 -17.14
CA GLN A 92 -13.18 -1.84 -17.95
C GLN A 92 -13.51 -3.15 -17.23
N THR A 93 -12.51 -3.77 -16.62
CA THR A 93 -12.70 -4.96 -15.78
C THR A 93 -13.58 -4.66 -14.58
N ILE A 94 -13.40 -3.51 -13.92
CA ILE A 94 -14.28 -3.09 -12.83
C ILE A 94 -15.73 -2.96 -13.31
N GLN A 95 -15.95 -2.29 -14.45
CA GLN A 95 -17.30 -2.13 -15.00
C GLN A 95 -17.94 -3.48 -15.34
N LYS A 96 -17.19 -4.39 -15.99
CA LYS A 96 -17.67 -5.74 -16.28
C LYS A 96 -18.09 -6.51 -15.01
N MET A 97 -17.35 -6.37 -13.92
CA MET A 97 -17.72 -7.01 -12.65
C MET A 97 -19.01 -6.40 -12.08
N ARG A 98 -19.17 -5.08 -12.15
CA ARG A 98 -20.41 -4.39 -11.74
C ARG A 98 -21.62 -4.83 -12.57
N ASP A 99 -21.42 -5.08 -13.86
CA ASP A 99 -22.51 -5.57 -14.74
C ASP A 99 -22.86 -7.04 -14.47
N THR A 100 -21.95 -7.79 -13.85
CA THR A 100 -22.12 -9.22 -13.55
C THR A 100 -22.77 -9.48 -12.20
N TYR A 101 -22.46 -8.66 -11.19
CA TYR A 101 -22.90 -8.85 -9.81
C TYR A 101 -23.69 -7.63 -9.33
N GLU A 102 -24.97 -7.79 -9.00
CA GLU A 102 -25.82 -6.68 -8.53
C GLU A 102 -25.39 -6.14 -7.16
N ASP A 103 -24.93 -7.03 -6.28
CA ASP A 103 -24.44 -6.70 -4.92
C ASP A 103 -22.93 -6.81 -4.86
N LEU A 104 -22.22 -5.92 -5.59
CA LEU A 104 -20.76 -5.87 -5.64
C LEU A 104 -20.19 -4.68 -4.90
N ALA A 105 -19.22 -4.90 -4.03
CA ALA A 105 -18.28 -3.87 -3.59
C ALA A 105 -16.93 -4.04 -4.27
N VAL A 106 -16.43 -2.99 -4.88
CA VAL A 106 -15.08 -2.92 -5.45
C VAL A 106 -14.14 -2.37 -4.38
N VAL A 107 -13.30 -3.24 -3.85
CA VAL A 107 -12.31 -2.92 -2.81
C VAL A 107 -10.96 -2.69 -3.48
N CYS A 108 -10.47 -1.48 -3.40
CA CYS A 108 -9.22 -1.07 -4.01
C CYS A 108 -8.10 -1.02 -2.97
N TYR A 109 -7.10 -1.86 -3.12
CA TYR A 109 -5.86 -1.71 -2.37
C TYR A 109 -5.18 -0.39 -2.78
N ILE A 110 -4.68 0.36 -1.80
CA ILE A 110 -4.14 1.71 -2.01
C ILE A 110 -2.99 1.75 -3.04
N ASN A 111 -2.31 0.61 -3.26
CA ASN A 111 -1.30 0.42 -4.29
C ASN A 111 -1.93 0.35 -5.70
N SER A 112 -2.67 1.37 -6.04
CA SER A 112 -3.44 1.54 -7.28
C SER A 112 -3.42 2.98 -7.72
N THR A 113 -3.62 3.25 -9.01
CA THR A 113 -3.70 4.61 -9.56
C THR A 113 -4.92 5.36 -9.02
N ALA A 114 -4.89 6.69 -9.09
CA ALA A 114 -6.03 7.54 -8.74
C ALA A 114 -7.27 7.21 -9.59
N GLU A 115 -7.07 6.80 -10.85
CA GLU A 115 -8.16 6.39 -11.72
C GLU A 115 -8.87 5.14 -11.19
N LEU A 116 -8.14 4.10 -10.82
CA LEU A 116 -8.73 2.89 -10.23
C LEU A 116 -9.48 3.20 -8.93
N LYS A 117 -8.91 4.05 -8.08
CA LYS A 117 -9.56 4.52 -6.85
C LYS A 117 -10.89 5.21 -7.11
N ARG A 118 -10.98 6.01 -8.18
CA ARG A 118 -12.23 6.69 -8.59
C ARG A 118 -13.35 5.72 -8.98
N HIS A 119 -13.00 4.54 -9.50
CA HIS A 119 -13.95 3.50 -9.90
C HIS A 119 -14.28 2.50 -8.78
N SER A 120 -13.72 2.69 -7.61
CA SER A 120 -13.86 1.77 -6.47
C SER A 120 -14.80 2.34 -5.40
N ASP A 121 -15.39 1.46 -4.59
CA ASP A 121 -16.30 1.86 -3.51
C ASP A 121 -15.54 2.22 -2.23
N VAL A 122 -14.40 1.54 -2.01
CA VAL A 122 -13.56 1.78 -0.84
C VAL A 122 -12.09 1.50 -1.15
N CYS A 123 -11.20 2.29 -0.54
CA CYS A 123 -9.76 2.04 -0.57
C CYS A 123 -9.30 1.47 0.77
N VAL A 124 -8.41 0.47 0.71
CA VAL A 124 -7.86 -0.21 1.87
C VAL A 124 -6.33 -0.28 1.81
N THR A 125 -5.72 -0.52 2.96
CA THR A 125 -4.31 -0.88 3.07
C THR A 125 -4.17 -2.30 3.63
N SER A 126 -2.99 -2.90 3.57
CA SER A 126 -2.75 -4.20 4.21
C SER A 126 -3.02 -4.17 5.73
N ALA A 127 -2.94 -3.00 6.37
CA ALA A 127 -3.20 -2.84 7.80
C ALA A 127 -4.69 -2.87 8.17
N ASN A 128 -5.60 -2.47 7.27
CA ASN A 128 -7.02 -2.28 7.60
C ASN A 128 -7.99 -3.02 6.67
N ALA A 129 -7.50 -3.75 5.66
CA ALA A 129 -8.33 -4.41 4.67
C ALA A 129 -9.37 -5.36 5.31
N VAL A 130 -8.94 -6.23 6.23
CA VAL A 130 -9.83 -7.17 6.91
C VAL A 130 -10.95 -6.44 7.66
N GLN A 131 -10.60 -5.40 8.41
CA GLN A 131 -11.58 -4.64 9.20
C GLN A 131 -12.61 -3.93 8.31
N ILE A 132 -12.14 -3.28 7.24
CA ILE A 132 -13.01 -2.51 6.34
C ILE A 132 -13.91 -3.44 5.54
N VAL A 133 -13.37 -4.51 4.94
CA VAL A 133 -14.15 -5.44 4.12
C VAL A 133 -15.20 -6.18 4.97
N LYS A 134 -14.87 -6.50 6.22
CA LYS A 134 -15.83 -7.09 7.16
C LYS A 134 -17.05 -6.18 7.44
N ALA A 135 -16.83 -4.87 7.41
CA ALA A 135 -17.89 -3.88 7.66
C ALA A 135 -18.77 -3.59 6.43
N LEU A 136 -18.36 -4.01 5.22
CA LEU A 136 -19.16 -3.81 4.01
C LEU A 136 -20.42 -4.69 4.05
N PRO A 137 -21.60 -4.16 3.68
CA PRO A 137 -22.83 -4.95 3.64
C PRO A 137 -22.84 -5.97 2.49
N ASN A 138 -22.09 -5.72 1.44
CA ASN A 138 -22.07 -6.48 0.20
C ASN A 138 -21.60 -7.92 0.41
N LYS A 139 -22.26 -8.85 -0.27
CA LYS A 139 -21.86 -10.26 -0.30
C LYS A 139 -20.69 -10.50 -1.26
N HIS A 140 -20.74 -9.88 -2.46
CA HIS A 140 -19.71 -10.02 -3.47
C HIS A 140 -18.64 -8.92 -3.31
N ILE A 141 -17.38 -9.33 -3.29
CA ILE A 141 -16.23 -8.44 -3.13
C ILE A 141 -15.31 -8.63 -4.32
N PHE A 142 -15.15 -7.60 -5.14
CA PHE A 142 -14.10 -7.56 -6.16
C PHE A 142 -12.89 -6.82 -5.59
N PHE A 143 -11.85 -7.55 -5.26
CA PHE A 143 -10.64 -7.00 -4.65
C PHE A 143 -9.56 -6.77 -5.71
N ILE A 144 -9.07 -5.55 -5.81
CA ILE A 144 -8.05 -5.13 -6.77
C ILE A 144 -6.89 -4.42 -6.06
N PRO A 145 -5.67 -4.39 -6.65
CA PRO A 145 -5.20 -5.22 -7.75
C PRO A 145 -4.62 -6.56 -7.29
N ASP A 146 -4.21 -6.70 -6.04
CA ASP A 146 -3.38 -7.80 -5.50
C ASP A 146 -4.21 -9.03 -5.13
N LYS A 147 -3.94 -10.16 -5.83
CA LYS A 147 -4.62 -11.45 -5.58
C LYS A 147 -4.27 -12.07 -4.23
N ASN A 148 -3.02 -11.90 -3.76
CA ASN A 148 -2.54 -12.55 -2.54
C ASN A 148 -3.12 -11.86 -1.30
N LEU A 149 -3.10 -10.51 -1.26
CA LEU A 149 -3.79 -9.76 -0.21
C LEU A 149 -5.31 -10.05 -0.23
N ALA A 150 -5.91 -10.12 -1.42
CA ALA A 150 -7.32 -10.46 -1.57
C ALA A 150 -7.63 -11.84 -0.97
N ARG A 151 -6.80 -12.86 -1.23
CA ARG A 151 -6.92 -14.21 -0.66
C ARG A 151 -6.82 -14.16 0.86
N TYR A 152 -5.78 -13.52 1.40
CA TYR A 152 -5.59 -13.37 2.84
C TYR A 152 -6.81 -12.73 3.52
N VAL A 153 -7.43 -11.73 2.89
CA VAL A 153 -8.65 -11.09 3.39
C VAL A 153 -9.85 -12.05 3.29
N ALA A 154 -9.98 -12.78 2.17
CA ALA A 154 -11.07 -13.72 1.94
C ALA A 154 -11.10 -14.88 2.95
N GLU A 155 -9.93 -15.40 3.33
CA GLU A 155 -9.81 -16.46 4.35
C GLU A 155 -10.38 -16.05 5.73
N GLN A 156 -10.44 -14.75 6.02
CA GLN A 156 -11.01 -14.23 7.26
C GLN A 156 -12.54 -14.05 7.19
N MET A 157 -13.16 -14.25 6.02
CA MET A 157 -14.57 -13.93 5.74
C MET A 157 -15.23 -14.97 4.84
N PRO A 158 -15.41 -16.23 5.34
CA PRO A 158 -15.98 -17.31 4.53
C PRO A 158 -17.45 -17.06 4.12
N GLU A 159 -18.12 -16.10 4.75
CA GLU A 159 -19.48 -15.69 4.43
C GLU A 159 -19.59 -14.78 3.20
N LYS A 160 -18.47 -14.23 2.70
CA LYS A 160 -18.40 -13.34 1.52
C LYS A 160 -17.85 -14.09 0.30
N GLU A 161 -18.31 -13.69 -0.86
CA GLU A 161 -17.86 -14.23 -2.15
C GLU A 161 -16.86 -13.28 -2.80
N PHE A 162 -15.61 -13.69 -2.88
CA PHE A 162 -14.54 -12.87 -3.47
C PHE A 162 -14.33 -13.19 -4.94
N VAL A 163 -14.25 -12.14 -5.74
CA VAL A 163 -13.74 -12.17 -7.11
C VAL A 163 -12.32 -11.60 -7.08
N PHE A 164 -11.36 -12.39 -7.55
CA PHE A 164 -9.95 -12.03 -7.49
C PHE A 164 -9.48 -11.42 -8.80
N ASN A 165 -8.91 -10.24 -8.74
CA ASN A 165 -8.08 -9.73 -9.82
C ASN A 165 -6.78 -10.53 -9.89
N GLN A 166 -6.11 -10.57 -11.05
CA GLN A 166 -4.90 -11.37 -11.26
C GLN A 166 -3.59 -10.60 -11.03
N GLY A 167 -3.67 -9.38 -10.52
CA GLY A 167 -2.49 -8.59 -10.15
C GLY A 167 -1.78 -9.12 -8.92
N TYR A 168 -0.54 -8.75 -8.75
CA TYR A 168 0.32 -9.18 -7.64
C TYR A 168 1.50 -8.22 -7.42
N CYS A 169 2.11 -8.27 -6.27
CA CYS A 169 3.37 -7.57 -6.02
C CYS A 169 4.55 -8.38 -6.60
N PRO A 170 5.28 -7.87 -7.63
CA PRO A 170 6.40 -8.64 -8.21
C PRO A 170 7.49 -8.99 -7.19
N VAL A 171 7.71 -8.13 -6.19
CA VAL A 171 8.71 -8.38 -5.15
C VAL A 171 8.33 -9.58 -4.28
N HIS A 172 7.09 -9.61 -3.78
CA HIS A 172 6.61 -10.68 -2.92
C HIS A 172 6.35 -11.98 -3.69
N GLU A 173 5.79 -11.92 -4.90
CA GLU A 173 5.51 -13.09 -5.74
C GLU A 173 6.77 -13.89 -6.12
N HIS A 174 7.92 -13.22 -6.22
CA HIS A 174 9.18 -13.89 -6.55
C HIS A 174 9.87 -14.57 -5.36
N MET A 175 9.39 -14.40 -4.14
CA MET A 175 9.92 -15.11 -2.97
C MET A 175 9.73 -16.61 -3.12
N LYS A 176 10.78 -17.36 -2.81
CA LYS A 176 10.77 -18.83 -2.96
C LYS A 176 10.64 -19.49 -1.60
N LEU A 177 9.61 -20.30 -1.41
CA LEU A 177 9.38 -21.07 -0.19
C LEU A 177 10.64 -21.85 0.28
N ARG A 178 11.37 -22.46 -0.68
CA ARG A 178 12.62 -23.18 -0.39
C ARG A 178 13.70 -22.30 0.25
N GLU A 179 13.75 -21.02 -0.13
CA GLU A 179 14.73 -20.07 0.39
C GLU A 179 14.36 -19.66 1.82
N VAL A 180 13.07 -19.40 2.07
CA VAL A 180 12.56 -19.11 3.41
C VAL A 180 12.82 -20.30 4.35
N LYS A 181 12.49 -21.53 3.93
CA LYS A 181 12.76 -22.75 4.71
C LYS A 181 14.24 -22.90 5.02
N ARG A 182 15.11 -22.69 4.03
CA ARG A 182 16.57 -22.76 4.22
C ARG A 182 17.07 -21.76 5.27
N VAL A 183 16.56 -20.53 5.25
CA VAL A 183 16.93 -19.51 6.26
C VAL A 183 16.43 -19.94 7.64
N LYS A 184 15.22 -20.48 7.76
CA LYS A 184 14.67 -20.98 9.01
C LYS A 184 15.48 -22.17 9.55
N GLU A 185 15.99 -23.05 8.69
CA GLU A 185 16.89 -24.16 9.08
C GLU A 185 18.22 -23.66 9.64
N LEU A 186 18.77 -22.56 9.08
CA LEU A 186 20.01 -21.94 9.56
C LEU A 186 19.80 -21.12 10.83
N HIS A 187 18.61 -20.63 11.07
CA HIS A 187 18.21 -19.78 12.18
C HIS A 187 16.90 -20.31 12.80
N PRO A 188 16.93 -21.47 13.50
CA PRO A 188 15.72 -22.10 14.04
C PRO A 188 14.94 -21.21 15.01
N GLU A 189 15.63 -20.33 15.72
CA GLU A 189 15.07 -19.38 16.69
C GLU A 189 14.39 -18.17 16.05
N ALA A 190 14.67 -17.88 14.77
CA ALA A 190 14.15 -16.69 14.10
C ALA A 190 12.66 -16.87 13.75
N GLU A 191 11.85 -15.86 14.02
CA GLU A 191 10.45 -15.81 13.57
C GLU A 191 10.35 -15.37 12.13
N ILE A 192 9.39 -15.92 11.38
CA ILE A 192 9.07 -15.57 10.00
C ILE A 192 7.95 -14.54 10.01
N LEU A 193 8.28 -13.29 9.70
CA LEU A 193 7.32 -12.21 9.58
C LEU A 193 7.05 -11.94 8.09
N THR A 194 5.78 -11.99 7.68
CA THR A 194 5.41 -11.98 6.27
C THR A 194 4.35 -10.92 5.98
N HIS A 195 4.46 -10.29 4.82
CA HIS A 195 3.42 -9.43 4.30
C HIS A 195 2.32 -10.26 3.59
N PRO A 196 1.03 -9.90 3.71
CA PRO A 196 -0.06 -10.67 3.07
C PRO A 196 -0.06 -10.63 1.53
N GLU A 197 0.83 -9.84 0.90
CA GLU A 197 1.10 -9.89 -0.54
C GLU A 197 1.98 -11.09 -0.95
N CYS A 198 2.55 -11.82 0.00
CA CYS A 198 3.35 -13.02 -0.28
C CYS A 198 2.47 -14.18 -0.77
N PRO A 199 3.04 -15.11 -1.56
CA PRO A 199 2.37 -16.35 -1.92
C PRO A 199 1.86 -17.12 -0.71
N GLU A 200 0.72 -17.80 -0.86
CA GLU A 200 0.05 -18.59 0.18
C GLU A 200 1.00 -19.52 0.94
N ALA A 201 1.79 -20.30 0.21
CA ALA A 201 2.74 -21.23 0.82
C ALA A 201 3.80 -20.59 1.74
N ILE A 202 4.07 -19.29 1.57
CA ILE A 202 4.95 -18.55 2.48
C ILE A 202 4.15 -18.05 3.69
N CYS A 203 2.94 -17.56 3.46
CA CYS A 203 2.04 -17.15 4.55
C CYS A 203 1.74 -18.32 5.51
N GLU A 204 1.52 -19.53 4.99
CA GLU A 204 1.22 -20.74 5.78
C GLU A 204 2.34 -21.15 6.76
N ILE A 205 3.60 -20.85 6.42
CA ILE A 205 4.75 -21.19 7.30
C ILE A 205 5.21 -20.00 8.16
N SER A 206 4.49 -18.88 8.10
CA SER A 206 4.88 -17.65 8.81
C SER A 206 4.33 -17.66 10.24
N ASP A 207 5.17 -17.24 11.17
CA ASP A 207 4.80 -17.06 12.57
C ASP A 207 3.88 -15.83 12.74
N TYR A 208 4.03 -14.83 11.86
CA TYR A 208 3.21 -13.62 11.85
C TYR A 208 2.98 -13.08 10.43
N ILE A 209 1.74 -12.70 10.14
CA ILE A 209 1.36 -12.03 8.88
C ILE A 209 0.81 -10.63 9.21
N GLY A 210 1.39 -9.59 8.59
CA GLY A 210 0.96 -8.21 8.84
C GLY A 210 1.51 -7.19 7.87
N SER A 211 1.03 -5.95 8.00
CA SER A 211 1.51 -4.80 7.23
C SER A 211 2.96 -4.45 7.56
N THR A 212 3.59 -3.64 6.71
CA THR A 212 4.97 -3.18 6.87
C THR A 212 5.20 -2.50 8.23
N ASP A 213 4.29 -1.67 8.68
CA ASP A 213 4.38 -0.97 9.96
C ASP A 213 4.35 -1.94 11.15
N ARG A 214 3.49 -2.96 11.13
CA ARG A 214 3.40 -3.97 12.19
C ARG A 214 4.58 -4.95 12.26
N LYS A 215 5.43 -4.99 11.23
CA LYS A 215 6.67 -5.78 11.24
C LYS A 215 7.83 -5.06 11.93
N SER A 216 7.64 -3.79 12.25
CA SER A 216 8.66 -2.94 12.85
C SER A 216 8.64 -2.96 14.39
N VAL A 217 7.93 -3.90 15.00
CA VAL A 217 7.79 -4.03 16.46
C VAL A 217 8.81 -5.01 17.00
#